data_7407ee61a666bef1eb7dcbb4a824c694
#
_entry.id   7407ee61a666bef1eb7dcbb4a824c694
#
_cell.length_a   1.000
_cell.length_b   1.000
_cell.length_c   1.000
_cell.angle_alpha   90.00
_cell.angle_beta   90.00
_cell.angle_gamma   90.00
#
_symmetry.space_group_name_H-M   'P 1'
#
loop_
_entity.id
_entity.type
_entity.pdbx_description
1 polymer ?
#
loop_
_entity_poly.entity_id
_entity_poly.type
_entity_poly.pdbx_seq_one_letter_code
_entity_poly.pdbx_strand_id
1 'polypeptide(L)'
;ENADPDVMTDLEAFFKNTVPEDLSLYRHRSEGADDMPAHIKAALTDVAINIPVAGAAPLLGTWQGIYLFEHRIAAHRRQLVLHLSGE
;
A
#
# COMPACT_ATOMS: atom_id res chain seq x y z
N GLU A 1 -6.54 0.35 -7.06
CA GLU A 1 -5.66 -0.21 -8.10
C GLU A 1 -6.37 -1.30 -8.90
N ASN A 2 -5.77 -1.66 -10.03
CA ASN A 2 -6.25 -2.71 -10.90
C ASN A 2 -6.01 -4.09 -10.24
N ALA A 3 -7.03 -4.95 -10.26
CA ALA A 3 -6.97 -6.30 -9.68
C ALA A 3 -6.29 -7.34 -10.58
N ASP A 4 -5.80 -6.95 -11.76
CA ASP A 4 -5.03 -7.85 -12.62
C ASP A 4 -3.75 -8.29 -11.91
N PRO A 5 -3.50 -9.62 -11.78
CA PRO A 5 -2.29 -10.11 -11.14
C PRO A 5 -0.98 -9.60 -11.76
N ASP A 6 -0.97 -9.35 -13.06
CA ASP A 6 0.22 -8.80 -13.73
C ASP A 6 0.51 -7.36 -13.29
N VAL A 7 -0.53 -6.55 -13.10
CA VAL A 7 -0.38 -5.18 -12.58
C VAL A 7 0.19 -5.22 -11.16
N MET A 8 -0.32 -6.09 -10.32
CA MET A 8 0.18 -6.23 -8.94
C MET A 8 1.64 -6.69 -8.92
N THR A 9 2.00 -7.65 -9.78
CA THR A 9 3.39 -8.12 -9.90
C THR A 9 4.32 -7.01 -10.36
N ASP A 10 3.93 -6.22 -11.33
CA ASP A 10 4.73 -5.11 -11.83
C ASP A 10 4.89 -4.00 -10.79
N LEU A 11 3.83 -3.69 -10.04
CA LEU A 11 3.90 -2.71 -8.95
C LEU A 11 4.85 -3.18 -7.84
N GLU A 12 4.78 -4.44 -7.44
CA GLU A 12 5.69 -5.01 -6.45
C GLU A 12 7.15 -4.91 -6.91
N ALA A 13 7.42 -5.28 -8.15
CA ALA A 13 8.77 -5.19 -8.74
C ALA A 13 9.27 -3.75 -8.81
N PHE A 14 8.41 -2.82 -9.19
CA PHE A 14 8.73 -1.40 -9.23
C PHE A 14 9.16 -0.88 -7.85
N PHE A 15 8.36 -1.14 -6.82
CA PHE A 15 8.68 -0.67 -5.48
C PHE A 15 9.92 -1.34 -4.91
N LYS A 16 10.10 -2.63 -5.15
CA LYS A 16 11.28 -3.36 -4.71
C LYS A 16 12.57 -2.80 -5.32
N ASN A 17 12.53 -2.46 -6.61
CA ASN A 17 13.69 -1.92 -7.32
C ASN A 17 13.94 -0.45 -7.01
N THR A 18 12.88 0.33 -6.83
CA THR A 18 12.97 1.78 -6.60
C THR A 18 13.34 2.09 -5.16
N VAL A 19 12.87 1.28 -4.21
CA VAL A 19 13.11 1.45 -2.77
C VAL A 19 13.78 0.18 -2.23
N PRO A 20 15.08 -0.01 -2.49
CA PRO A 20 15.77 -1.24 -2.13
C PRO A 20 15.98 -1.38 -0.61
N GLU A 21 15.95 -2.61 -0.14
CA GLU A 21 16.25 -2.98 1.25
C GLU A 21 17.76 -3.09 1.47
N ASP A 22 18.47 -2.00 1.27
CA ASP A 22 19.91 -1.92 1.41
C ASP A 22 20.26 -0.96 2.55
N LEU A 23 20.67 -1.51 3.68
CA LEU A 23 21.02 -0.75 4.88
C LEU A 23 22.12 0.29 4.63
N SER A 24 23.01 0.08 3.66
CA SER A 24 24.09 1.03 3.36
C SER A 24 23.59 2.34 2.79
N LEU A 25 22.35 2.39 2.27
CA LEU A 25 21.76 3.58 1.68
C LEU A 25 21.13 4.51 2.72
N TYR A 26 20.89 4.02 3.94
CA TYR A 26 20.05 4.72 4.91
C TYR A 26 20.77 4.97 6.24
N ARG A 27 20.40 6.05 6.91
CA ARG A 27 20.86 6.35 8.28
C ARG A 27 20.01 5.62 9.32
N HIS A 28 18.71 5.53 9.09
CA HIS A 28 17.77 4.84 9.96
C HIS A 28 17.86 3.33 9.67
N ARG A 29 18.53 2.58 10.54
CA ARG A 29 18.92 1.19 10.28
C ARG A 29 18.66 0.22 11.44
N SER A 30 18.20 0.72 12.58
CA SER A 30 18.13 -0.07 13.82
C SER A 30 16.97 -1.08 13.87
N GLU A 31 16.00 -0.95 12.98
CA GLU A 31 14.76 -1.74 13.04
C GLU A 31 14.61 -2.74 11.88
N GLY A 32 15.70 -3.06 11.21
CA GLY A 32 15.74 -4.03 10.12
C GLY A 32 15.91 -3.38 8.75
N ALA A 33 16.30 -4.20 7.77
CA ALA A 33 16.58 -3.73 6.40
C ALA A 33 15.33 -3.25 5.66
N ASP A 34 14.15 -3.71 6.06
CA ASP A 34 12.88 -3.36 5.45
C ASP A 34 12.22 -2.13 6.09
N ASP A 35 12.75 -1.61 7.21
CA ASP A 35 12.08 -0.54 7.95
C ASP A 35 12.17 0.81 7.24
N MET A 36 13.36 1.30 6.90
CA MET A 36 13.45 2.58 6.18
C MET A 36 12.80 2.52 4.80
N PRO A 37 12.97 1.46 4.01
CA PRO A 37 12.16 1.27 2.80
C PRO A 37 10.66 1.34 3.04
N ALA A 38 10.16 0.78 4.14
CA ALA A 38 8.74 0.88 4.48
C ALA A 38 8.30 2.31 4.74
N HIS A 39 9.12 3.12 5.44
CA HIS A 39 8.85 4.55 5.61
C HIS A 39 8.76 5.28 4.28
N ILE A 40 9.66 4.99 3.35
CA ILE A 40 9.66 5.63 2.02
C ILE A 40 8.42 5.22 1.24
N LYS A 41 8.08 3.94 1.22
CA LYS A 41 6.88 3.43 0.54
C LYS A 41 5.61 4.05 1.12
N ALA A 42 5.55 4.18 2.45
CA ALA A 42 4.43 4.83 3.12
C ALA A 42 4.29 6.31 2.73
N ALA A 43 5.40 7.01 2.51
CA ALA A 43 5.40 8.40 2.05
C ALA A 43 4.99 8.52 0.57
N LEU A 44 5.20 7.48 -0.24
CA LEU A 44 4.89 7.45 -1.66
C LEU A 44 3.47 6.93 -1.96
N THR A 45 2.83 6.29 -1.00
CA THR A 45 1.50 5.70 -1.18
C THR A 45 0.47 6.38 -0.30
N ASP A 46 -0.80 6.25 -0.66
CA ASP A 46 -1.87 6.90 0.06
C ASP A 46 -2.12 6.24 1.43
N VAL A 47 -2.31 7.06 2.45
CA VAL A 47 -2.71 6.61 3.80
C VAL A 47 -4.22 6.64 4.00
N ALA A 48 -4.94 7.35 3.13
CA ALA A 48 -6.39 7.43 3.15
C ALA A 48 -6.91 7.60 1.73
N ILE A 49 -8.04 7.01 1.44
CA ILE A 49 -8.72 7.14 0.15
C ILE A 49 -10.19 7.43 0.37
N ASN A 50 -10.78 8.20 -0.55
CA ASN A 50 -12.20 8.45 -0.60
C ASN A 50 -12.79 7.70 -1.80
N ILE A 51 -13.83 6.93 -1.55
CA ILE A 51 -14.50 6.14 -2.57
C ILE A 51 -15.99 6.49 -2.54
N PRO A 52 -16.56 6.98 -3.64
CA PRO A 52 -17.98 7.20 -3.72
C PRO A 52 -18.76 5.89 -3.55
N VAL A 53 -19.90 5.95 -2.90
CA VAL A 53 -20.79 4.80 -2.69
C VAL A 53 -22.16 5.15 -3.24
N ALA A 54 -22.75 4.26 -4.01
CA ALA A 54 -24.12 4.37 -4.49
C ALA A 54 -24.72 2.98 -4.65
N GLY A 55 -26.04 2.85 -4.47
CA GLY A 55 -26.71 1.56 -4.58
C GLY A 55 -26.16 0.50 -3.61
N ALA A 56 -25.77 0.91 -2.41
CA ALA A 56 -25.18 0.06 -1.38
C ALA A 56 -23.85 -0.62 -1.79
N ALA A 57 -23.11 -0.02 -2.73
CA ALA A 57 -21.83 -0.55 -3.18
C ALA A 57 -20.83 0.57 -3.47
N PRO A 58 -19.52 0.33 -3.28
CA PRO A 58 -18.50 1.25 -3.72
C PRO A 58 -18.53 1.41 -5.25
N LEU A 59 -18.35 2.64 -5.72
CA LEU A 59 -18.29 2.93 -7.15
C LEU A 59 -16.87 2.68 -7.66
N LEU A 60 -16.52 1.43 -7.87
CA LEU A 60 -15.25 1.02 -8.43
C LEU A 60 -15.42 0.66 -9.90
N GLY A 61 -14.36 0.88 -10.69
CA GLY A 61 -14.30 0.35 -12.06
C GLY A 61 -14.27 -1.17 -12.05
N THR A 62 -14.54 -1.78 -13.21
CA THR A 62 -14.65 -3.25 -13.35
C THR A 62 -13.45 -4.01 -12.81
N TRP A 63 -12.25 -3.47 -13.00
CA TRP A 63 -11.00 -4.11 -12.60
C TRP A 63 -10.38 -3.50 -11.33
N GLN A 64 -11.04 -2.52 -10.72
CA GLN A 64 -10.49 -1.86 -9.53
C GLN A 64 -10.74 -2.67 -8.27
N GLY A 65 -9.75 -2.64 -7.38
CA GLY A 65 -9.85 -3.18 -6.02
C GLY A 65 -9.25 -2.22 -5.01
N ILE A 66 -9.65 -2.40 -3.77
CA ILE A 66 -9.07 -1.71 -2.62
C ILE A 66 -8.00 -2.62 -2.05
N TYR A 67 -6.80 -2.09 -1.84
CA TYR A 67 -5.66 -2.89 -1.39
C TYR A 67 -5.04 -2.30 -0.15
N LEU A 68 -4.69 -3.17 0.80
CA LEU A 68 -3.76 -2.87 1.86
C LEU A 68 -2.36 -3.24 1.39
N PHE A 69 -1.51 -2.25 1.19
CA PHE A 69 -0.14 -2.47 0.78
C PHE A 69 0.75 -2.61 2.03
N GLU A 70 1.07 -3.85 2.42
CA GLU A 70 1.97 -4.12 3.53
C GLU A 70 3.42 -3.88 3.08
N HIS A 71 4.12 -2.99 3.79
CA HIS A 71 5.49 -2.61 3.44
C HIS A 71 6.56 -3.35 4.25
N ARG A 72 6.18 -4.00 5.33
CA ARG A 72 7.12 -4.77 6.17
C ARG A 72 7.08 -6.24 5.79
N ILE A 73 8.21 -6.95 6.00
CA ILE A 73 8.32 -8.38 5.71
C ILE A 73 7.66 -9.22 6.79
N ALA A 74 7.90 -8.88 8.08
CA ALA A 74 7.29 -9.60 9.18
C ALA A 74 5.77 -9.38 9.22
N ALA A 75 5.05 -10.40 9.66
CA ALA A 75 3.60 -10.30 9.81
C ALA A 75 3.24 -9.25 10.85
N HIS A 76 2.28 -8.39 10.52
CA HIS A 76 1.76 -7.36 11.40
C HIS A 76 0.24 -7.39 11.41
N ARG A 77 -0.33 -6.96 12.55
CA ARG A 77 -1.75 -6.69 12.64
C ARG A 77 -1.97 -5.24 12.27
N ARG A 78 -2.74 -4.99 11.19
CA ARG A 78 -3.07 -3.64 10.73
C ARG A 78 -4.51 -3.31 11.05
N GLN A 79 -4.78 -2.05 11.38
CA GLN A 79 -6.12 -1.54 11.58
C GLN A 79 -6.53 -0.66 10.40
N LEU A 80 -7.71 -0.91 9.87
CA LEU A 80 -8.36 -0.07 8.88
C LEU A 80 -9.54 0.63 9.54
N VAL A 81 -9.62 1.94 9.37
CA VAL A 81 -10.77 2.72 9.84
C VAL A 81 -11.62 3.08 8.63
N LEU A 82 -12.86 2.66 8.67
CA LEU A 82 -13.85 2.95 7.64
C LEU A 82 -14.83 3.99 8.17
N HIS A 83 -15.05 5.04 7.39
CA HIS A 83 -16.06 6.03 7.67
C HIS A 83 -17.00 6.12 6.48
N LEU A 84 -18.28 5.97 6.71
CA LEU A 84 -19.33 6.09 5.70
C LEU A 84 -20.21 7.27 6.06
N SER A 85 -20.37 8.20 5.13
CA SER A 85 -21.25 9.34 5.28
C SER A 85 -22.15 9.49 4.05
N GLY A 86 -23.31 10.07 4.25
CA GLY A 86 -24.28 10.31 3.19
C GLY A 86 -25.71 10.13 3.66
N GLU A 87 -26.60 10.05 2.69
CA GLU A 87 -28.04 9.91 2.94
C GLU A 87 -28.59 8.55 2.49
#